data_445bf17466ae5503593d03c09c7fae04
#
_entry.id   445bf17466ae5503593d03c09c7fae04
#
_cell.length_a   1.000
_cell.length_b   1.000
_cell.length_c   1.000
_cell.angle_alpha   90.00
_cell.angle_beta   90.00
_cell.angle_gamma   90.00
#
_symmetry.space_group_name_H-M   'P 1'
#
loop_
_entity.id
_entity.type
_entity.pdbx_description
1 polymer ?
#
loop_
_entity_poly.entity_id
_entity_poly.type
_entity_poly.pdbx_seq_one_letter_code
_entity_poly.pdbx_strand_id
1 'polypeptide(L)'
;MKYTDYFAYLVNEIHSVIAATTDERGLPVTCAIDIMDYDENGLYFLTAKGKNFYKRLKSSQYIAFTGMKGEDTMSRAALSIRGNVTEIGAEHLPDLFAKNPYMNEIYPTEKSIQALTVFQIFSGIGEWFDLSKKPIERANFAFGKVKSSEQGYYISQNCIGCGNCLSVCPQNCIDISRTPAVIYQENCLHCGNCMTVCSVGAVEKRGAV
;
A
#
# COMPACT_ATOMS: atom_id res chain seq x y z
N MET A 1 -7.54 12.37 -1.43
CA MET A 1 -7.57 11.45 -2.61
C MET A 1 -8.48 10.28 -2.26
N LYS A 2 -9.21 9.72 -3.23
CA LYS A 2 -9.94 8.45 -3.07
C LYS A 2 -8.95 7.30 -3.27
N TYR A 3 -9.29 6.09 -2.76
CA TYR A 3 -8.42 4.92 -2.96
C TYR A 3 -8.22 4.59 -4.46
N THR A 4 -9.20 4.89 -5.30
CA THR A 4 -9.12 4.72 -6.76
C THR A 4 -8.05 5.60 -7.42
N ASP A 5 -7.71 6.75 -6.83
CA ASP A 5 -6.65 7.63 -7.34
C ASP A 5 -5.27 6.97 -7.14
N TYR A 6 -5.08 6.28 -6.00
CA TYR A 6 -3.87 5.49 -5.74
C TYR A 6 -3.79 4.26 -6.63
N PHE A 7 -4.92 3.62 -6.95
CA PHE A 7 -4.98 2.52 -7.90
C PHE A 7 -4.60 2.97 -9.31
N ALA A 8 -5.12 4.12 -9.73
CA ALA A 8 -4.74 4.72 -11.02
C ALA A 8 -3.24 4.98 -11.10
N TYR A 9 -2.65 5.56 -10.06
CA TYR A 9 -1.20 5.79 -9.99
C TYR A 9 -0.41 4.47 -10.03
N LEU A 10 -0.88 3.45 -9.31
CA LEU A 10 -0.24 2.14 -9.30
C LEU A 10 -0.19 1.51 -10.69
N VAL A 11 -1.32 1.47 -11.39
CA VAL A 11 -1.43 0.80 -12.70
C VAL A 11 -0.75 1.61 -13.80
N ASN A 12 -0.95 2.94 -13.82
CA ASN A 12 -0.50 3.76 -14.93
C ASN A 12 0.96 4.25 -14.78
N GLU A 13 1.44 4.40 -13.53
CA GLU A 13 2.73 5.04 -13.26
C GLU A 13 3.78 4.09 -12.69
N ILE A 14 3.37 3.12 -11.89
CA ILE A 14 4.28 2.13 -11.28
C ILE A 14 4.25 0.82 -12.07
N HIS A 15 3.09 0.26 -12.29
CA HIS A 15 2.77 -0.97 -12.99
C HIS A 15 3.37 -2.23 -12.36
N SER A 16 4.69 -2.37 -12.30
CA SER A 16 5.38 -3.54 -11.73
C SER A 16 5.63 -3.37 -10.23
N VAL A 17 5.32 -4.39 -9.46
CA VAL A 17 5.44 -4.40 -8.00
C VAL A 17 6.17 -5.65 -7.50
N ILE A 18 6.76 -5.56 -6.31
CA ILE A 18 7.25 -6.74 -5.60
C ILE A 18 6.17 -7.24 -4.66
N ALA A 19 5.57 -8.36 -5.03
CA ALA A 19 4.53 -9.02 -4.26
C ALA A 19 5.11 -10.06 -3.30
N ALA A 20 4.53 -10.16 -2.12
CA ALA A 20 4.83 -11.15 -1.09
C ALA A 20 3.60 -12.00 -0.79
N THR A 21 3.82 -13.31 -0.67
CA THR A 21 2.86 -14.32 -0.20
C THR A 21 3.56 -15.24 0.78
N THR A 22 2.85 -16.06 1.52
CA THR A 22 3.45 -17.03 2.45
C THR A 22 3.50 -18.42 1.86
N ASP A 23 4.57 -19.18 2.13
CA ASP A 23 4.66 -20.60 1.82
C ASP A 23 3.90 -21.45 2.87
N GLU A 24 3.93 -22.77 2.70
CA GLU A 24 3.27 -23.74 3.60
C GLU A 24 3.81 -23.70 5.04
N ARG A 25 5.02 -23.17 5.24
CA ARG A 25 5.65 -22.98 6.56
C ARG A 25 5.35 -21.60 7.17
N GLY A 26 4.54 -20.77 6.48
CA GLY A 26 4.26 -19.40 6.88
C GLY A 26 5.39 -18.41 6.59
N LEU A 27 6.43 -18.82 5.84
CA LEU A 27 7.54 -17.95 5.49
C LEU A 27 7.19 -17.07 4.28
N PRO A 28 7.58 -15.78 4.27
CA PRO A 28 7.32 -14.88 3.15
C PRO A 28 8.14 -15.27 1.93
N VAL A 29 7.47 -15.26 0.76
CA VAL A 29 8.10 -15.49 -0.54
C VAL A 29 7.71 -14.35 -1.46
N THR A 30 8.69 -13.71 -2.10
CA THR A 30 8.47 -12.58 -3.00
C THR A 30 8.60 -12.97 -4.48
N CYS A 31 7.91 -12.23 -5.34
CA CYS A 31 8.09 -12.24 -6.79
C CYS A 31 7.65 -10.90 -7.38
N ALA A 32 8.19 -10.57 -8.56
CA ALA A 32 7.69 -9.43 -9.33
C ALA A 32 6.41 -9.84 -10.07
N ILE A 33 5.42 -8.94 -10.06
CA ILE A 33 4.19 -9.05 -10.85
C ILE A 33 3.81 -7.66 -11.37
N ASP A 34 3.00 -7.62 -12.42
CA ASP A 34 2.36 -6.40 -12.89
C ASP A 34 0.93 -6.32 -12.36
N ILE A 35 0.56 -5.16 -11.84
CA ILE A 35 -0.85 -4.82 -11.56
C ILE A 35 -1.40 -4.21 -12.84
N MET A 36 -2.29 -4.92 -13.50
CA MET A 36 -2.61 -4.71 -14.91
C MET A 36 -3.87 -3.89 -15.15
N ASP A 37 -4.74 -3.82 -14.14
CA ASP A 37 -6.00 -3.08 -14.23
C ASP A 37 -6.54 -2.77 -12.84
N TYR A 38 -7.51 -1.85 -12.78
CA TYR A 38 -8.23 -1.48 -11.56
C TYR A 38 -9.62 -0.95 -11.88
N ASP A 39 -10.51 -1.07 -10.89
CA ASP A 39 -11.81 -0.41 -10.85
C ASP A 39 -12.21 -0.12 -9.38
N GLU A 40 -13.47 0.23 -9.14
CA GLU A 40 -14.02 0.42 -7.80
C GLU A 40 -14.10 -0.87 -6.95
N ASN A 41 -13.99 -2.04 -7.59
CA ASN A 41 -14.05 -3.34 -6.93
C ASN A 41 -12.66 -3.87 -6.55
N GLY A 42 -11.57 -3.26 -7.06
CA GLY A 42 -10.21 -3.63 -6.67
C GLY A 42 -9.15 -3.51 -7.76
N LEU A 43 -8.10 -4.30 -7.57
CA LEU A 43 -6.93 -4.38 -8.46
C LEU A 43 -6.86 -5.75 -9.11
N TYR A 44 -6.38 -5.80 -10.34
CA TYR A 44 -6.35 -7.01 -11.15
C TYR A 44 -4.93 -7.34 -11.63
N PHE A 45 -4.57 -8.61 -11.53
CA PHE A 45 -3.33 -9.16 -12.06
C PHE A 45 -3.56 -10.59 -12.55
N LEU A 46 -2.63 -11.11 -13.34
CA LEU A 46 -2.71 -12.48 -13.81
C LEU A 46 -1.49 -13.32 -13.40
N THR A 47 -1.65 -14.63 -13.38
CA THR A 47 -0.55 -15.57 -13.21
C THR A 47 -0.87 -16.90 -13.93
N ALA A 48 0.18 -17.68 -14.21
CA ALA A 48 0.00 -19.02 -14.76
C ALA A 48 -0.29 -20.04 -13.63
N LYS A 49 -1.27 -20.90 -13.84
CA LYS A 49 -1.74 -21.93 -12.88
C LYS A 49 -0.65 -22.91 -12.44
N GLY A 50 0.39 -23.12 -13.26
CA GLY A 50 1.53 -23.98 -12.94
C GLY A 50 2.56 -23.38 -11.98
N LYS A 51 2.48 -22.08 -11.66
CA LYS A 51 3.45 -21.41 -10.79
C LYS A 51 3.19 -21.71 -9.30
N ASN A 52 4.25 -21.80 -8.50
CA ASN A 52 4.12 -21.87 -7.04
C ASN A 52 3.44 -20.61 -6.44
N PHE A 53 3.56 -19.47 -7.10
CA PHE A 53 2.86 -18.26 -6.73
C PHE A 53 1.33 -18.45 -6.77
N TYR A 54 0.80 -19.08 -7.85
CA TYR A 54 -0.61 -19.44 -7.93
C TYR A 54 -1.06 -20.31 -6.75
N LYS A 55 -0.28 -21.37 -6.42
CA LYS A 55 -0.60 -22.25 -5.28
C LYS A 55 -0.67 -21.49 -3.97
N ARG A 56 0.30 -20.58 -3.71
CA ARG A 56 0.32 -19.73 -2.50
C ARG A 56 -0.89 -18.80 -2.43
N LEU A 57 -1.28 -18.17 -3.54
CA LEU A 57 -2.47 -17.33 -3.60
C LEU A 57 -3.75 -18.10 -3.29
N LYS A 58 -3.88 -19.33 -3.82
CA LYS A 58 -5.02 -20.21 -3.54
C LYS A 58 -5.07 -20.65 -2.08
N SER A 59 -3.94 -20.87 -1.46
CA SER A 59 -3.84 -21.31 -0.07
C SER A 59 -4.08 -20.16 0.93
N SER A 60 -3.36 -19.06 0.77
CA SER A 60 -3.41 -17.95 1.74
C SER A 60 -4.57 -16.99 1.50
N GLN A 61 -5.03 -16.87 0.26
CA GLN A 61 -6.02 -15.88 -0.19
C GLN A 61 -5.66 -14.43 0.23
N TYR A 62 -4.38 -14.18 0.43
CA TYR A 62 -3.85 -12.91 0.89
C TYR A 62 -2.56 -12.58 0.16
N ILE A 63 -2.36 -11.29 -0.14
CA ILE A 63 -1.19 -10.76 -0.81
C ILE A 63 -0.78 -9.45 -0.16
N ALA A 64 0.52 -9.18 -0.12
CA ALA A 64 1.07 -7.87 0.15
C ALA A 64 2.04 -7.50 -0.97
N PHE A 65 2.11 -6.22 -1.33
CA PHE A 65 3.09 -5.77 -2.31
C PHE A 65 3.45 -4.31 -2.10
N THR A 66 4.59 -3.93 -2.65
CA THR A 66 5.03 -2.54 -2.74
C THR A 66 5.53 -2.25 -4.14
N GLY A 67 5.05 -1.15 -4.70
CA GLY A 67 5.58 -0.55 -5.91
C GLY A 67 6.15 0.83 -5.63
N MET A 68 7.14 1.25 -6.40
CA MET A 68 7.82 2.54 -6.24
C MET A 68 8.07 3.18 -7.59
N LYS A 69 7.99 4.53 -7.63
CA LYS A 69 8.41 5.35 -8.78
C LYS A 69 9.31 6.50 -8.30
N GLY A 70 10.33 6.81 -9.07
CA GLY A 70 11.33 7.85 -8.81
C GLY A 70 12.74 7.35 -9.06
N GLU A 71 13.62 8.24 -9.53
CA GLU A 71 15.00 7.89 -9.92
C GLU A 71 15.92 7.71 -8.70
N ASP A 72 15.70 8.51 -7.67
CA ASP A 72 16.46 8.46 -6.41
C ASP A 72 15.53 8.44 -5.19
N THR A 73 16.12 8.34 -4.00
CA THR A 73 15.36 8.26 -2.74
C THR A 73 14.47 9.49 -2.51
N MET A 74 14.95 10.70 -2.85
CA MET A 74 14.24 11.94 -2.56
C MET A 74 13.20 12.31 -3.61
N SER A 75 13.22 11.68 -4.78
CA SER A 75 12.21 11.78 -5.84
C SER A 75 11.17 10.66 -5.80
N ARG A 76 11.29 9.75 -4.82
CA ARG A 76 10.53 8.48 -4.81
C ARG A 76 9.19 8.62 -4.10
N ALA A 77 8.16 8.12 -4.79
CA ALA A 77 6.87 7.79 -4.22
C ALA A 77 6.72 6.27 -4.14
N ALA A 78 6.16 5.77 -3.04
CA ALA A 78 5.91 4.36 -2.80
C ALA A 78 4.44 4.12 -2.46
N LEU A 79 3.88 3.05 -3.01
CA LEU A 79 2.55 2.57 -2.69
C LEU A 79 2.64 1.11 -2.23
N SER A 80 2.27 0.89 -0.98
CA SER A 80 2.19 -0.44 -0.38
C SER A 80 0.74 -0.83 -0.17
N ILE A 81 0.35 -2.03 -0.58
CA ILE A 81 -1.00 -2.57 -0.40
C ILE A 81 -0.90 -3.99 0.15
N ARG A 82 -1.81 -4.32 1.05
CA ARG A 82 -2.04 -5.69 1.51
C ARG A 82 -3.53 -5.97 1.60
N GLY A 83 -3.95 -7.15 1.15
CA GLY A 83 -5.37 -7.42 1.08
C GLY A 83 -5.72 -8.84 0.68
N ASN A 84 -7.03 -9.09 0.73
CA ASN A 84 -7.61 -10.36 0.34
C ASN A 84 -7.69 -10.45 -1.19
N VAL A 85 -7.34 -11.63 -1.70
CA VAL A 85 -7.28 -11.90 -3.12
C VAL A 85 -8.13 -13.13 -3.46
N THR A 86 -8.80 -13.10 -4.60
CA THR A 86 -9.56 -14.21 -5.13
C THR A 86 -9.27 -14.44 -6.60
N GLU A 87 -9.31 -15.69 -7.03
CA GLU A 87 -9.27 -16.03 -8.45
C GLU A 87 -10.65 -15.78 -9.07
N ILE A 88 -10.69 -14.98 -10.14
CA ILE A 88 -11.91 -14.66 -10.88
C ILE A 88 -11.98 -15.35 -12.24
N GLY A 89 -10.98 -16.17 -12.57
CA GLY A 89 -10.96 -17.01 -13.76
C GLY A 89 -10.34 -16.37 -14.99
N ALA A 90 -10.55 -17.00 -16.14
CA ALA A 90 -9.94 -16.61 -17.40
C ALA A 90 -10.82 -15.63 -18.22
N GLU A 91 -12.04 -15.40 -17.81
CA GLU A 91 -13.03 -14.59 -18.56
C GLU A 91 -12.58 -13.12 -18.72
N HIS A 92 -11.78 -12.63 -17.76
CA HIS A 92 -11.22 -11.26 -17.77
C HIS A 92 -9.89 -11.13 -18.55
N LEU A 93 -9.31 -12.23 -19.04
CA LEU A 93 -8.05 -12.18 -19.79
C LEU A 93 -8.12 -11.30 -21.05
N PRO A 94 -9.19 -11.34 -21.88
CA PRO A 94 -9.27 -10.49 -23.06
C PRO A 94 -9.15 -9.00 -22.74
N ASP A 95 -9.81 -8.53 -21.69
CA ASP A 95 -9.78 -7.12 -21.28
C ASP A 95 -8.39 -6.72 -20.75
N LEU A 96 -7.74 -7.58 -19.95
CA LEU A 96 -6.39 -7.34 -19.47
C LEU A 96 -5.38 -7.29 -20.63
N PHE A 97 -5.49 -8.19 -21.61
CA PHE A 97 -4.63 -8.21 -22.79
C PHE A 97 -4.84 -6.98 -23.68
N ALA A 98 -6.08 -6.51 -23.82
CA ALA A 98 -6.38 -5.29 -24.56
C ALA A 98 -5.73 -4.04 -23.93
N LYS A 99 -5.74 -3.95 -22.59
CA LYS A 99 -5.09 -2.88 -21.82
C LYS A 99 -3.57 -3.02 -21.74
N ASN A 100 -3.04 -4.24 -21.89
CA ASN A 100 -1.63 -4.57 -21.75
C ASN A 100 -1.12 -5.34 -22.99
N PRO A 101 -0.96 -4.69 -24.15
CA PRO A 101 -0.68 -5.37 -25.44
C PRO A 101 0.61 -6.18 -25.46
N TYR A 102 1.62 -5.84 -24.62
CA TYR A 102 2.88 -6.58 -24.48
C TYR A 102 2.65 -8.05 -24.04
N MET A 103 1.50 -8.35 -23.44
CA MET A 103 1.15 -9.72 -23.07
C MET A 103 1.01 -10.65 -24.27
N ASN A 104 0.65 -10.13 -25.45
CA ASN A 104 0.59 -10.91 -26.69
C ASN A 104 1.98 -11.36 -27.18
N GLU A 105 3.04 -10.64 -26.80
CA GLU A 105 4.42 -11.05 -27.09
C GLU A 105 4.87 -12.20 -26.18
N ILE A 106 4.42 -12.18 -24.92
CA ILE A 106 4.76 -13.22 -23.92
C ILE A 106 3.92 -14.50 -24.15
N TYR A 107 2.65 -14.34 -24.50
CA TYR A 107 1.67 -15.41 -24.72
C TYR A 107 1.03 -15.30 -26.10
N PRO A 108 1.75 -15.64 -27.18
CA PRO A 108 1.34 -15.32 -28.56
C PRO A 108 0.27 -16.27 -29.13
N THR A 109 -0.13 -17.29 -28.40
CA THR A 109 -1.10 -18.29 -28.91
C THR A 109 -2.22 -18.53 -27.90
N GLU A 110 -3.41 -18.87 -28.38
CA GLU A 110 -4.53 -19.25 -27.53
C GLU A 110 -4.16 -20.39 -26.55
N LYS A 111 -3.35 -21.35 -27.00
CA LYS A 111 -2.89 -22.45 -26.17
C LYS A 111 -1.99 -21.97 -25.03
N SER A 112 -1.15 -20.97 -25.25
CA SER A 112 -0.31 -20.38 -24.19
C SER A 112 -1.14 -19.60 -23.18
N ILE A 113 -2.20 -18.94 -23.62
CA ILE A 113 -3.12 -18.19 -22.77
C ILE A 113 -3.94 -19.08 -21.85
N GLN A 114 -4.26 -20.33 -22.24
CA GLN A 114 -5.01 -21.29 -21.42
C GLN A 114 -4.38 -21.59 -20.06
N ALA A 115 -3.07 -21.41 -19.93
CA ALA A 115 -2.37 -21.58 -18.65
C ALA A 115 -2.65 -20.44 -17.65
N LEU A 116 -3.18 -19.32 -18.10
CA LEU A 116 -3.36 -18.10 -17.32
C LEU A 116 -4.71 -18.08 -16.60
N THR A 117 -4.74 -17.32 -15.51
CA THR A 117 -5.95 -16.96 -14.79
C THR A 117 -5.77 -15.59 -14.15
N VAL A 118 -6.87 -14.90 -13.92
CA VAL A 118 -6.90 -13.57 -13.31
C VAL A 118 -7.25 -13.67 -11.84
N PHE A 119 -6.56 -12.86 -11.05
CA PHE A 119 -6.83 -12.63 -9.63
C PHE A 119 -7.28 -11.19 -9.43
N GLN A 120 -8.23 -11.02 -8.51
CA GLN A 120 -8.70 -9.73 -8.04
C GLN A 120 -8.31 -9.54 -6.57
N ILE A 121 -7.71 -8.41 -6.24
CA ILE A 121 -7.53 -7.96 -4.86
C ILE A 121 -8.74 -7.09 -4.51
N PHE A 122 -9.71 -7.65 -3.81
CA PHE A 122 -11.05 -7.07 -3.65
C PHE A 122 -11.26 -6.31 -2.34
N SER A 123 -10.36 -6.45 -1.38
CA SER A 123 -10.42 -5.69 -0.13
C SER A 123 -9.05 -5.63 0.54
N GLY A 124 -8.74 -4.52 1.14
CA GLY A 124 -7.44 -4.36 1.79
C GLY A 124 -7.20 -2.95 2.32
N ILE A 125 -5.97 -2.75 2.76
CA ILE A 125 -5.46 -1.46 3.21
C ILE A 125 -4.22 -1.09 2.40
N GLY A 126 -4.04 0.20 2.17
CA GLY A 126 -2.89 0.74 1.48
C GLY A 126 -2.25 1.90 2.23
N GLU A 127 -1.00 2.11 1.95
CA GLU A 127 -0.19 3.22 2.42
C GLU A 127 0.51 3.89 1.24
N TRP A 128 0.31 5.18 1.11
CA TRP A 128 1.03 6.07 0.23
C TRP A 128 2.12 6.79 1.00
N PHE A 129 3.31 6.90 0.42
CA PHE A 129 4.43 7.62 0.98
C PHE A 129 5.23 8.31 -0.12
N ASP A 130 5.29 9.64 -0.10
CA ASP A 130 5.93 10.46 -1.14
C ASP A 130 7.03 11.34 -0.54
N LEU A 131 8.28 11.00 -0.82
CA LEU A 131 9.47 11.74 -0.41
C LEU A 131 9.80 12.93 -1.33
N SER A 132 9.17 13.01 -2.51
CA SER A 132 9.37 14.12 -3.44
C SER A 132 8.71 15.41 -2.96
N LYS A 133 7.76 15.32 -2.05
CA LYS A 133 7.04 16.45 -1.47
C LYS A 133 7.80 17.07 -0.29
N LYS A 134 7.57 18.36 -0.06
CA LYS A 134 8.11 19.11 1.08
C LYS A 134 7.01 19.97 1.70
N PRO A 135 6.50 19.62 2.88
CA PRO A 135 6.82 18.42 3.68
C PRO A 135 6.50 17.13 2.93
N ILE A 136 7.04 16.00 3.39
CA ILE A 136 6.70 14.68 2.83
C ILE A 136 5.19 14.47 2.89
N GLU A 137 4.67 13.64 1.98
CA GLU A 137 3.25 13.28 1.98
C GLU A 137 3.06 11.81 2.32
N ARG A 138 2.10 11.53 3.20
CA ARG A 138 1.71 10.19 3.61
C ARG A 138 0.20 10.08 3.68
N ALA A 139 -0.35 8.95 3.26
CA ALA A 139 -1.76 8.64 3.44
C ALA A 139 -1.96 7.15 3.69
N ASN A 140 -2.96 6.83 4.52
CA ASN A 140 -3.47 5.48 4.69
C ASN A 140 -4.88 5.44 4.10
N PHE A 141 -5.21 4.37 3.42
CA PHE A 141 -6.54 4.14 2.85
C PHE A 141 -6.96 2.70 2.99
N ALA A 142 -8.25 2.46 2.86
CA ALA A 142 -8.83 1.11 2.81
C ALA A 142 -9.82 1.02 1.65
N PHE A 143 -10.03 -0.18 1.15
CA PHE A 143 -10.98 -0.47 0.09
C PHE A 143 -11.69 -1.81 0.32
N GLY A 144 -12.83 -2.00 -0.35
CA GLY A 144 -13.70 -3.14 -0.10
C GLY A 144 -14.37 -3.06 1.27
N LYS A 145 -14.46 -4.19 1.97
CA LYS A 145 -15.15 -4.27 3.27
C LYS A 145 -14.26 -4.00 4.48
N VAL A 146 -13.02 -3.57 4.27
CA VAL A 146 -12.07 -3.26 5.35
C VAL A 146 -12.17 -1.78 5.71
N LYS A 147 -12.17 -1.49 7.01
CA LYS A 147 -12.05 -0.10 7.50
C LYS A 147 -10.58 0.24 7.72
N SER A 148 -10.18 1.44 7.35
CA SER A 148 -8.87 1.95 7.73
C SER A 148 -8.83 2.13 9.25
N SER A 149 -7.78 1.62 9.89
CA SER A 149 -7.49 1.95 11.28
C SER A 149 -6.72 3.27 11.34
N GLU A 150 -7.05 4.12 12.30
CA GLU A 150 -6.21 5.28 12.61
C GLU A 150 -4.85 4.78 13.09
N GLN A 151 -3.83 4.94 12.25
CA GLN A 151 -2.45 4.58 12.60
C GLN A 151 -1.64 5.87 12.74
N GLY A 152 -0.79 5.93 13.76
CA GLY A 152 0.08 7.09 13.96
C GLY A 152 0.26 7.50 15.41
N TYR A 153 0.78 8.72 15.60
CA TYR A 153 0.96 9.33 16.90
C TYR A 153 -0.06 10.44 17.10
N TYR A 154 -0.67 10.47 18.26
CA TYR A 154 -1.74 11.41 18.63
C TYR A 154 -1.41 12.04 19.98
N ILE A 155 -1.92 13.22 20.22
CA ILE A 155 -1.70 13.94 21.48
C ILE A 155 -3.01 13.98 22.26
N SER A 156 -2.99 13.43 23.46
CA SER A 156 -4.16 13.36 24.35
C SER A 156 -4.39 14.65 25.12
N GLN A 157 -5.51 14.71 25.85
CA GLN A 157 -5.89 15.84 26.69
C GLN A 157 -4.92 16.12 27.86
N ASN A 158 -4.00 15.20 28.15
CA ASN A 158 -2.95 15.41 29.16
C ASN A 158 -1.84 16.37 28.71
N CYS A 159 -1.91 16.88 27.47
CA CYS A 159 -0.95 17.82 26.92
C CYS A 159 -0.98 19.15 27.68
N ILE A 160 0.22 19.61 28.08
CA ILE A 160 0.42 20.89 28.80
C ILE A 160 0.91 22.03 27.89
N GLY A 161 1.01 21.81 26.57
CA GLY A 161 1.43 22.85 25.61
C GLY A 161 2.91 23.25 25.66
N CYS A 162 3.80 22.40 26.23
CA CYS A 162 5.22 22.76 26.44
C CYS A 162 6.07 22.86 25.15
N GLY A 163 5.60 22.35 23.99
CA GLY A 163 6.27 22.45 22.68
C GLY A 163 7.46 21.49 22.46
N ASN A 164 7.88 20.69 23.46
CA ASN A 164 9.05 19.78 23.34
C ASN A 164 8.91 18.79 22.17
N CYS A 165 7.70 18.34 21.86
CA CYS A 165 7.43 17.42 20.75
C CYS A 165 7.76 18.05 19.39
N LEU A 166 7.52 19.33 19.18
CA LEU A 166 7.86 20.03 17.94
C LEU A 166 9.37 20.16 17.76
N SER A 167 10.13 20.46 18.83
CA SER A 167 11.58 20.66 18.74
C SER A 167 12.37 19.45 18.25
N VAL A 168 11.79 18.22 18.38
CA VAL A 168 12.41 16.96 17.93
C VAL A 168 11.75 16.40 16.67
N CYS A 169 10.74 17.07 16.10
CA CYS A 169 10.03 16.59 14.93
C CYS A 169 10.81 16.91 13.65
N PRO A 170 11.30 15.90 12.90
CA PRO A 170 12.09 16.14 11.69
C PRO A 170 11.29 16.74 10.54
N GLN A 171 9.95 16.65 10.58
CA GLN A 171 9.06 17.19 9.56
C GLN A 171 8.34 18.47 10.00
N ASN A 172 8.56 18.95 11.24
CA ASN A 172 7.83 20.08 11.82
C ASN A 172 6.30 19.96 11.68
N CYS A 173 5.77 18.73 11.71
CA CYS A 173 4.36 18.42 11.46
C CYS A 173 3.49 18.46 12.74
N ILE A 174 3.88 19.24 13.75
CA ILE A 174 3.15 19.36 15.03
C ILE A 174 2.73 20.81 15.23
N ASP A 175 1.43 21.03 15.26
CA ASP A 175 0.85 22.33 15.59
C ASP A 175 0.74 22.50 17.09
N ILE A 176 1.51 23.44 17.65
CA ILE A 176 1.54 23.80 19.07
C ILE A 176 0.80 25.11 19.39
N SER A 177 0.11 25.71 18.40
CA SER A 177 -0.68 26.94 18.59
C SER A 177 -1.90 26.74 19.50
N ARG A 178 -2.23 25.49 19.79
CA ARG A 178 -3.35 25.04 20.65
C ARG A 178 -2.92 23.95 21.64
N THR A 179 -3.73 23.75 22.67
CA THR A 179 -3.54 22.71 23.67
C THR A 179 -4.83 21.87 23.77
N PRO A 180 -4.79 20.55 23.51
CA PRO A 180 -3.62 19.76 23.14
C PRO A 180 -3.08 20.14 21.74
N ALA A 181 -1.76 20.03 21.56
CA ALA A 181 -1.11 20.14 20.27
C ALA A 181 -1.61 19.06 19.28
N VAL A 182 -1.43 19.27 17.98
CA VAL A 182 -1.94 18.32 16.95
C VAL A 182 -0.83 17.89 16.01
N ILE A 183 -0.73 16.59 15.75
CA ILE A 183 0.19 16.03 14.76
C ILE A 183 -0.55 15.87 13.43
N TYR A 184 -0.03 16.52 12.37
CA TYR A 184 -0.51 16.36 11.00
C TYR A 184 -0.02 15.01 10.47
N GLN A 185 -0.95 14.02 10.43
CA GLN A 185 -0.63 12.64 10.08
C GLN A 185 -0.12 12.50 8.64
N GLU A 186 -0.59 13.34 7.74
CA GLU A 186 -0.20 13.38 6.34
C GLU A 186 1.27 13.79 6.11
N ASN A 187 1.92 14.37 7.11
CA ASN A 187 3.32 14.76 7.06
C ASN A 187 4.18 14.02 8.11
N CYS A 188 3.58 13.12 8.87
CA CYS A 188 4.25 12.44 9.98
C CYS A 188 5.04 11.21 9.50
N LEU A 189 6.35 11.17 9.79
CA LEU A 189 7.22 10.01 9.53
C LEU A 189 6.93 8.80 10.43
N HIS A 190 6.11 8.94 11.44
CA HIS A 190 5.88 7.94 12.48
C HIS A 190 7.17 7.50 13.22
N CYS A 191 8.16 8.39 13.35
CA CYS A 191 9.46 8.08 13.99
C CYS A 191 9.39 7.91 15.51
N GLY A 192 8.34 8.46 16.17
CA GLY A 192 8.14 8.33 17.61
C GLY A 192 8.92 9.31 18.49
N ASN A 193 9.78 10.18 17.95
CA ASN A 193 10.58 11.12 18.74
C ASN A 193 9.73 12.00 19.66
N CYS A 194 8.56 12.44 19.19
CA CYS A 194 7.64 13.25 19.99
C CYS A 194 7.14 12.52 21.25
N MET A 195 7.00 11.19 21.20
CA MET A 195 6.57 10.39 22.34
C MET A 195 7.69 10.26 23.38
N THR A 196 8.95 10.13 22.94
CA THR A 196 10.09 9.93 23.85
C THR A 196 10.41 11.16 24.70
N VAL A 197 10.07 12.37 24.22
CA VAL A 197 10.37 13.64 24.94
C VAL A 197 9.16 14.18 25.71
N CYS A 198 8.01 13.53 25.63
CA CYS A 198 6.80 14.02 26.29
C CYS A 198 6.85 13.70 27.80
N SER A 199 7.18 14.71 28.62
CA SER A 199 7.32 14.55 30.07
C SER A 199 6.04 14.18 30.82
N VAL A 200 4.88 14.41 30.21
CA VAL A 200 3.56 14.09 30.78
C VAL A 200 2.90 12.89 30.12
N GLY A 201 3.60 12.19 29.22
CA GLY A 201 3.08 11.01 28.53
C GLY A 201 1.84 11.28 27.67
N ALA A 202 1.66 12.51 27.17
CA ALA A 202 0.47 12.88 26.40
C ALA A 202 0.51 12.38 24.95
N VAL A 203 1.68 11.97 24.42
CA VAL A 203 1.79 11.44 23.06
C VAL A 203 1.57 9.94 23.09
N GLU A 204 0.58 9.47 22.34
CA GLU A 204 0.15 8.08 22.27
C GLU A 204 0.29 7.54 20.84
N LYS A 205 0.71 6.27 20.70
CA LYS A 205 0.69 5.54 19.42
C LYS A 205 -0.64 4.82 19.30
N ARG A 206 -1.35 5.03 18.19
CA ARG A 206 -2.58 4.33 17.83
C ARG A 206 -2.36 3.41 16.64
N GLY A 207 -3.12 2.32 16.59
CA GLY A 207 -3.02 1.31 15.55
C GLY A 207 -1.79 0.42 15.75
N ALA A 208 -2.01 -0.85 16.07
CA ALA A 208 -1.01 -1.90 15.94
C ALA A 208 -0.96 -2.38 14.49
N VAL A 209 0.23 -2.72 14.01
CA VAL A 209 0.43 -3.39 12.71
C VAL A 209 -0.13 -4.80 12.79
#